data_4d88189233c89a7fab12da3c20d6072c
#
_entry.id   4d88189233c89a7fab12da3c20d6072c
#
_cell.length_a   1.000
_cell.length_b   1.000
_cell.length_c   1.000
_cell.angle_alpha   90.00
_cell.angle_beta   90.00
_cell.angle_gamma   90.00
#
_symmetry.space_group_name_H-M   'P 1'
#
loop_
_entity.id
_entity.type
_entity.pdbx_description
1 polymer ?
#
loop_
_entity_poly.entity_id
_entity_poly.type
_entity_poly.pdbx_seq_one_letter_code
_entity_poly.pdbx_strand_id
1 'polypeptide(L)'
;MPTLILIVTGLLCAFQVSAVTEEALIKNLKSRIHDLPKNQGSLIKSFDNHTQSYIYDQALAIIAFSKSGDKSNASKLMNGLKSLQMSDGSLYFSYYMNGVSPYPTEGDRRIAGAIAWVAMAASHYQHQFKSDEFKIFNLKILHYLKTQMTEVKIKGIKTKAVRFAPHDIPSTPFTENDVIALEHNLDAYSAFTHYGKVNKTDDWQKSADELKIFILQMWDKRNDHFWSGAMVKDGVVAKSELYLDNQTWSLLALDNHELKQISTEKALHLNCEEFFVKKDGISGFMDSKPSNRPSKHSFIWSEGTLGQILAMKKVSQIHSKEILCNDMKAEDFLLSIKKMKKNDGGIAYATQNDNPDFTTGSSVAGTAWLYFALGNINPFQLN
;
A
#
# COMPACT_ATOMS: atom_id res chain seq x y z
N MET A 1 -25.44 -69.97 8.54
CA MET A 1 -24.74 -68.81 9.12
C MET A 1 -24.74 -67.73 8.03
N PRO A 2 -25.50 -66.63 8.17
CA PRO A 2 -25.48 -65.56 7.20
C PRO A 2 -24.42 -64.53 7.62
N THR A 3 -23.56 -64.17 6.65
CA THR A 3 -22.49 -63.22 6.78
C THR A 3 -23.06 -61.78 6.69
N LEU A 4 -22.90 -61.03 7.77
CA LEU A 4 -23.35 -59.63 7.88
C LEU A 4 -22.31 -58.73 7.18
N ILE A 5 -22.68 -58.14 6.03
CA ILE A 5 -21.86 -57.12 5.38
C ILE A 5 -22.17 -55.78 6.01
N LEU A 6 -21.21 -55.23 6.76
CA LEU A 6 -21.26 -53.88 7.31
C LEU A 6 -20.86 -52.88 6.24
N ILE A 7 -21.82 -52.14 5.67
CA ILE A 7 -21.54 -51.00 4.78
C ILE A 7 -21.25 -49.79 5.66
N VAL A 8 -19.99 -49.41 5.79
CA VAL A 8 -19.55 -48.14 6.40
C VAL A 8 -19.68 -47.06 5.35
N THR A 9 -20.77 -46.32 5.34
CA THR A 9 -20.92 -45.07 4.60
C THR A 9 -20.15 -43.97 5.31
N GLY A 10 -18.89 -43.77 4.89
CA GLY A 10 -18.10 -42.61 5.30
C GLY A 10 -18.70 -41.32 4.72
N LEU A 11 -19.34 -40.52 5.55
CA LEU A 11 -19.70 -39.15 5.19
C LEU A 11 -18.41 -38.34 5.02
N LEU A 12 -17.96 -38.18 3.77
CA LEU A 12 -16.98 -37.16 3.39
C LEU A 12 -17.67 -35.80 3.49
N CYS A 13 -17.60 -35.16 4.66
CA CYS A 13 -17.82 -33.73 4.77
C CYS A 13 -16.69 -33.02 4.04
N ALA A 14 -16.83 -32.83 2.74
CA ALA A 14 -16.01 -31.90 1.99
C ALA A 14 -16.32 -30.49 2.53
N PHE A 15 -15.46 -29.98 3.41
CA PHE A 15 -15.43 -28.56 3.71
C PHE A 15 -15.14 -27.85 2.38
N GLN A 16 -16.19 -27.33 1.73
CA GLN A 16 -16.04 -26.37 0.65
C GLN A 16 -15.39 -25.14 1.25
N VAL A 17 -14.07 -25.04 1.14
CA VAL A 17 -13.38 -23.77 1.35
C VAL A 17 -13.93 -22.83 0.28
N SER A 18 -14.85 -21.96 0.68
CA SER A 18 -15.43 -20.93 -0.21
C SER A 18 -14.29 -20.20 -0.91
N ALA A 19 -14.31 -20.23 -2.23
CA ALA A 19 -13.28 -19.58 -3.04
C ALA A 19 -13.17 -18.10 -2.68
N VAL A 20 -11.94 -17.61 -2.55
CA VAL A 20 -11.72 -16.17 -2.36
C VAL A 20 -11.92 -15.48 -3.70
N THR A 21 -13.03 -14.76 -3.83
CA THR A 21 -13.40 -14.02 -5.05
C THR A 21 -13.32 -12.51 -4.80
N GLU A 22 -13.20 -11.72 -5.86
CA GLU A 22 -13.25 -10.25 -5.78
C GLU A 22 -14.51 -9.76 -5.08
N GLU A 23 -15.66 -10.36 -5.37
CA GLU A 23 -16.95 -10.01 -4.73
C GLU A 23 -16.93 -10.25 -3.22
N ALA A 24 -16.34 -11.38 -2.77
CA ALA A 24 -16.22 -11.69 -1.36
C ALA A 24 -15.32 -10.68 -0.62
N LEU A 25 -14.23 -10.23 -1.25
CA LEU A 25 -13.34 -9.21 -0.70
C LEU A 25 -14.03 -7.85 -0.60
N ILE A 26 -14.73 -7.42 -1.65
CA ILE A 26 -15.54 -6.19 -1.63
C ILE A 26 -16.63 -6.27 -0.55
N LYS A 27 -17.28 -7.42 -0.39
CA LYS A 27 -18.26 -7.63 0.70
C LYS A 27 -17.63 -7.50 2.09
N ASN A 28 -16.43 -8.04 2.29
CA ASN A 28 -15.70 -7.87 3.56
C ASN A 28 -15.37 -6.39 3.81
N LEU A 29 -14.84 -5.66 2.83
CA LEU A 29 -14.56 -4.22 2.97
C LEU A 29 -15.83 -3.44 3.33
N LYS A 30 -16.98 -3.72 2.68
CA LYS A 30 -18.27 -3.09 3.00
C LYS A 30 -18.69 -3.30 4.45
N SER A 31 -18.51 -4.50 5.00
CA SER A 31 -18.91 -4.83 6.38
C SER A 31 -18.15 -4.07 7.46
N ARG A 32 -17.02 -3.42 7.09
CA ARG A 32 -16.16 -2.64 7.99
C ARG A 32 -16.44 -1.15 7.98
N ILE A 33 -17.40 -0.69 7.15
CA ILE A 33 -17.77 0.73 7.05
C ILE A 33 -18.65 1.13 8.21
N HIS A 34 -18.34 2.24 8.85
CA HIS A 34 -19.10 2.84 9.95
C HIS A 34 -19.35 4.32 9.67
N ASP A 35 -20.58 4.73 9.85
CA ASP A 35 -20.99 6.12 9.62
C ASP A 35 -20.46 7.05 10.71
N LEU A 36 -19.95 8.20 10.30
CA LEU A 36 -19.59 9.29 11.19
C LEU A 36 -20.83 10.03 11.70
N PRO A 37 -20.77 10.65 12.90
CA PRO A 37 -21.84 11.49 13.40
C PRO A 37 -22.23 12.60 12.42
N LYS A 38 -23.48 13.09 12.51
CA LYS A 38 -23.96 14.25 11.76
C LYS A 38 -23.89 14.12 10.23
N ASN A 39 -23.97 12.91 9.70
CA ASN A 39 -23.90 12.65 8.24
C ASN A 39 -22.60 13.16 7.57
N GLN A 40 -21.50 13.14 8.29
CA GLN A 40 -20.19 13.56 7.81
C GLN A 40 -19.49 12.53 6.91
N GLY A 41 -20.20 11.50 6.45
CA GLY A 41 -19.65 10.37 5.70
C GLY A 41 -19.33 9.21 6.60
N SER A 42 -18.38 8.37 6.18
CA SER A 42 -18.07 7.11 6.89
C SER A 42 -16.57 6.88 6.94
N LEU A 43 -16.13 6.05 7.89
CA LEU A 43 -14.79 5.50 7.96
C LEU A 43 -14.82 3.97 7.85
N ILE A 44 -13.73 3.39 7.38
CA ILE A 44 -13.55 1.94 7.37
C ILE A 44 -12.63 1.52 8.52
N LYS A 45 -13.03 0.53 9.30
CA LYS A 45 -12.21 -0.03 10.38
C LYS A 45 -11.04 -0.81 9.79
N SER A 46 -9.80 -0.41 10.09
CA SER A 46 -8.58 -0.95 9.47
C SER A 46 -8.35 -2.43 9.77
N PHE A 47 -8.56 -2.84 11.01
CA PHE A 47 -8.38 -4.22 11.48
C PHE A 47 -9.62 -4.72 12.22
N ASP A 48 -9.84 -6.04 12.22
CA ASP A 48 -10.97 -6.65 12.92
C ASP A 48 -10.90 -6.50 14.47
N ASN A 49 -9.70 -6.40 15.01
CA ASN A 49 -9.39 -6.33 16.43
C ASN A 49 -9.04 -4.93 16.97
N HIS A 50 -9.11 -3.87 16.15
CA HIS A 50 -8.81 -2.50 16.52
C HIS A 50 -10.01 -1.58 16.27
N THR A 51 -10.03 -0.41 16.93
CA THR A 51 -11.08 0.61 16.76
C THR A 51 -10.64 1.79 15.92
N GLN A 52 -9.47 1.68 15.29
CA GLN A 52 -8.86 2.73 14.48
C GLN A 52 -9.11 2.53 12.99
N SER A 53 -9.11 3.65 12.30
CA SER A 53 -9.16 3.79 10.86
C SER A 53 -7.93 4.57 10.41
N TYR A 54 -6.99 3.89 9.77
CA TYR A 54 -5.84 4.54 9.14
C TYR A 54 -6.24 5.10 7.77
N ILE A 55 -5.78 6.32 7.46
CA ILE A 55 -6.16 6.97 6.19
C ILE A 55 -5.61 6.26 4.96
N TYR A 56 -4.52 5.52 5.10
CA TYR A 56 -4.02 4.60 4.08
C TYR A 56 -5.04 3.51 3.73
N ASP A 57 -5.58 2.83 4.74
CA ASP A 57 -6.62 1.81 4.56
C ASP A 57 -7.91 2.40 3.95
N GLN A 58 -8.27 3.63 4.36
CA GLN A 58 -9.36 4.37 3.71
C GLN A 58 -9.10 4.52 2.21
N ALA A 59 -7.90 4.95 1.84
CA ALA A 59 -7.51 5.16 0.45
C ALA A 59 -7.56 3.86 -0.36
N LEU A 60 -7.03 2.76 0.17
CA LEU A 60 -7.09 1.45 -0.47
C LEU A 60 -8.53 0.97 -0.69
N ALA A 61 -9.39 1.12 0.32
CA ALA A 61 -10.80 0.75 0.21
C ALA A 61 -11.53 1.61 -0.84
N ILE A 62 -11.27 2.92 -0.88
CA ILE A 62 -11.84 3.84 -1.90
C ILE A 62 -11.40 3.41 -3.31
N ILE A 63 -10.12 3.06 -3.51
CA ILE A 63 -9.64 2.58 -4.80
C ILE A 63 -10.34 1.26 -5.17
N ALA A 64 -10.44 0.31 -4.23
CA ALA A 64 -11.12 -0.97 -4.47
C ALA A 64 -12.61 -0.78 -4.82
N PHE A 65 -13.34 0.06 -4.08
CA PHE A 65 -14.73 0.39 -4.39
C PHE A 65 -14.85 1.14 -5.73
N SER A 66 -13.92 2.03 -6.04
CA SER A 66 -13.92 2.71 -7.34
C SER A 66 -13.75 1.71 -8.47
N LYS A 67 -12.77 0.81 -8.38
CA LYS A 67 -12.50 -0.21 -9.41
C LYS A 67 -13.63 -1.24 -9.54
N SER A 68 -14.33 -1.57 -8.45
CA SER A 68 -15.51 -2.45 -8.50
C SER A 68 -16.79 -1.75 -8.99
N GLY A 69 -16.74 -0.42 -9.26
CA GLY A 69 -17.92 0.36 -9.67
C GLY A 69 -18.86 0.76 -8.52
N ASP A 70 -18.48 0.53 -7.28
CA ASP A 70 -19.27 0.86 -6.10
C ASP A 70 -19.11 2.34 -5.70
N LYS A 71 -19.73 3.22 -6.48
CA LYS A 71 -19.69 4.67 -6.24
C LYS A 71 -20.20 5.05 -4.85
N SER A 72 -21.24 4.37 -4.38
CA SER A 72 -21.88 4.71 -3.10
C SER A 72 -20.92 4.57 -1.91
N ASN A 73 -20.26 3.43 -1.78
CA ASN A 73 -19.31 3.23 -0.68
C ASN A 73 -18.02 4.03 -0.84
N ALA A 74 -17.51 4.17 -2.08
CA ALA A 74 -16.38 5.06 -2.34
C ALA A 74 -16.69 6.51 -1.93
N SER A 75 -17.87 7.04 -2.30
CA SER A 75 -18.28 8.40 -1.96
C SER A 75 -18.48 8.59 -0.44
N LYS A 76 -19.04 7.60 0.27
CA LYS A 76 -19.20 7.65 1.73
C LYS A 76 -17.84 7.81 2.43
N LEU A 77 -16.85 7.00 2.06
CA LEU A 77 -15.50 7.08 2.63
C LEU A 77 -14.80 8.39 2.25
N MET A 78 -14.93 8.84 1.00
CA MET A 78 -14.40 10.14 0.57
C MET A 78 -15.01 11.31 1.36
N ASN A 79 -16.31 11.29 1.62
CA ASN A 79 -16.96 12.31 2.45
C ASN A 79 -16.46 12.26 3.90
N GLY A 80 -16.22 11.06 4.45
CA GLY A 80 -15.59 10.90 5.75
C GLY A 80 -14.25 11.60 5.83
N LEU A 81 -13.32 11.29 4.91
CA LEU A 81 -12.01 11.94 4.84
C LEU A 81 -12.11 13.45 4.62
N LYS A 82 -13.02 13.90 3.73
CA LYS A 82 -13.26 15.33 3.47
C LYS A 82 -13.71 16.07 4.72
N SER A 83 -14.54 15.46 5.56
CA SER A 83 -15.03 16.07 6.80
C SER A 83 -13.93 16.21 7.87
N LEU A 84 -12.88 15.40 7.77
CA LEU A 84 -11.73 15.37 8.69
C LEU A 84 -10.52 16.19 8.17
N GLN A 85 -10.60 16.72 6.94
CA GLN A 85 -9.50 17.48 6.35
C GLN A 85 -9.25 18.79 7.09
N MET A 86 -8.00 19.03 7.46
CA MET A 86 -7.58 20.26 8.10
C MET A 86 -7.55 21.45 7.13
N SER A 87 -7.48 22.66 7.67
CA SER A 87 -7.47 23.90 6.89
C SER A 87 -6.29 24.00 5.91
N ASP A 88 -5.14 23.42 6.27
CA ASP A 88 -3.95 23.35 5.43
C ASP A 88 -4.00 22.24 4.36
N GLY A 89 -5.06 21.43 4.35
CA GLY A 89 -5.26 20.33 3.41
C GLY A 89 -4.77 18.97 3.91
N SER A 90 -4.11 18.90 5.04
CA SER A 90 -3.61 17.66 5.64
C SER A 90 -4.70 16.82 6.30
N LEU A 91 -4.30 15.62 6.71
CA LEU A 91 -5.08 14.68 7.52
C LEU A 91 -4.16 14.06 8.58
N TYR A 92 -4.69 13.70 9.72
CA TYR A 92 -3.99 12.85 10.67
C TYR A 92 -3.82 11.42 10.11
N PHE A 93 -2.82 10.70 10.60
CA PHE A 93 -2.48 9.35 10.17
C PHE A 93 -3.61 8.35 10.42
N SER A 94 -4.30 8.49 11.56
CA SER A 94 -5.47 7.66 11.86
C SER A 94 -6.52 8.42 12.67
N TYR A 95 -7.70 7.82 12.75
CA TYR A 95 -8.83 8.30 13.53
C TYR A 95 -9.51 7.13 14.24
N TYR A 96 -10.13 7.37 15.40
CA TYR A 96 -11.13 6.46 15.93
C TYR A 96 -12.38 6.47 15.05
N MET A 97 -13.19 5.42 15.14
CA MET A 97 -14.39 5.26 14.31
C MET A 97 -15.45 6.36 14.52
N ASN A 98 -15.31 7.22 15.51
CA ASN A 98 -16.12 8.42 15.72
C ASN A 98 -15.53 9.70 15.08
N GLY A 99 -14.41 9.60 14.36
CA GLY A 99 -13.73 10.71 13.71
C GLY A 99 -12.76 11.49 14.59
N VAL A 100 -12.56 11.08 15.83
CA VAL A 100 -11.58 11.74 16.74
C VAL A 100 -10.18 11.16 16.49
N SER A 101 -9.17 12.05 16.42
CA SER A 101 -7.77 11.63 16.36
C SER A 101 -7.33 10.98 17.68
N PRO A 102 -6.57 9.89 17.67
CA PRO A 102 -6.06 9.24 18.88
C PRO A 102 -4.84 9.97 19.48
N TYR A 103 -4.99 11.28 19.73
CA TYR A 103 -3.97 12.10 20.38
C TYR A 103 -3.75 11.66 21.86
N PRO A 104 -2.52 11.63 22.40
CA PRO A 104 -1.20 12.01 21.82
C PRO A 104 -0.43 10.80 21.30
N THR A 105 -1.04 9.90 20.58
CA THR A 105 -0.41 8.73 19.99
C THR A 105 0.08 9.04 18.58
N GLU A 106 0.71 8.05 17.92
CA GLU A 106 1.13 8.21 16.52
C GLU A 106 -0.01 8.54 15.55
N GLY A 107 -1.27 8.33 15.95
CA GLY A 107 -2.45 8.65 15.15
C GLY A 107 -2.61 10.13 14.81
N ASP A 108 -2.02 11.05 15.59
CA ASP A 108 -2.08 12.49 15.32
C ASP A 108 -0.93 12.99 14.42
N ARG A 109 -0.06 12.11 13.95
CA ARG A 109 0.97 12.47 12.97
C ARG A 109 0.36 12.78 11.60
N ARG A 110 1.06 13.57 10.81
CA ARG A 110 0.70 13.89 9.42
C ARG A 110 1.69 13.24 8.47
N ILE A 111 1.55 11.93 8.27
CA ILE A 111 2.46 11.11 7.47
C ILE A 111 2.23 11.38 5.98
N ALA A 112 3.26 11.87 5.28
CA ALA A 112 3.13 12.32 3.89
C ALA A 112 2.69 11.21 2.93
N GLY A 113 3.21 9.99 3.07
CA GLY A 113 2.82 8.85 2.24
C GLY A 113 1.35 8.49 2.38
N ALA A 114 0.86 8.35 3.61
CA ALA A 114 -0.55 8.05 3.85
C ALA A 114 -1.49 9.15 3.30
N ILE A 115 -1.09 10.43 3.41
CA ILE A 115 -1.82 11.56 2.83
C ILE A 115 -1.79 11.50 1.28
N ALA A 116 -0.66 11.12 0.69
CA ALA A 116 -0.55 10.96 -0.76
C ALA A 116 -1.45 9.83 -1.30
N TRP A 117 -1.60 8.72 -0.56
CA TRP A 117 -2.56 7.66 -0.90
C TRP A 117 -4.00 8.17 -0.95
N VAL A 118 -4.39 9.08 -0.04
CA VAL A 118 -5.72 9.72 -0.09
C VAL A 118 -5.89 10.55 -1.37
N ALA A 119 -4.85 11.27 -1.81
CA ALA A 119 -4.90 11.99 -3.09
C ALA A 119 -4.99 11.05 -4.31
N MET A 120 -4.27 9.91 -4.27
CA MET A 120 -4.40 8.88 -5.29
C MET A 120 -5.83 8.32 -5.33
N ALA A 121 -6.41 8.00 -4.17
CA ALA A 121 -7.77 7.47 -4.08
C ALA A 121 -8.81 8.46 -4.63
N ALA A 122 -8.67 9.76 -4.33
CA ALA A 122 -9.53 10.80 -4.90
C ALA A 122 -9.40 10.88 -6.43
N SER A 123 -8.19 10.72 -6.97
CA SER A 123 -7.96 10.69 -8.42
C SER A 123 -8.54 9.43 -9.06
N HIS A 124 -8.45 8.26 -8.42
CA HIS A 124 -9.11 7.03 -8.88
C HIS A 124 -10.63 7.18 -8.90
N TYR A 125 -11.21 7.75 -7.85
CA TYR A 125 -12.65 8.06 -7.80
C TYR A 125 -13.06 8.97 -8.95
N GLN A 126 -12.36 10.10 -9.14
CA GLN A 126 -12.63 11.06 -10.21
C GLN A 126 -12.49 10.40 -11.59
N HIS A 127 -11.45 9.61 -11.80
CA HIS A 127 -11.23 8.91 -13.07
C HIS A 127 -12.35 7.92 -13.38
N GLN A 128 -12.70 7.06 -12.40
CA GLN A 128 -13.68 6.00 -12.59
C GLN A 128 -15.10 6.53 -12.81
N PHE A 129 -15.52 7.49 -11.99
CA PHE A 129 -16.90 7.97 -12.01
C PHE A 129 -17.10 9.25 -12.82
N LYS A 130 -16.03 9.79 -13.42
CA LYS A 130 -16.05 11.07 -14.17
C LYS A 130 -16.69 12.19 -13.35
N SER A 131 -16.34 12.29 -12.07
CA SER A 131 -16.95 13.18 -11.08
C SER A 131 -15.93 14.11 -10.45
N ASP A 132 -16.17 15.42 -10.50
CA ASP A 132 -15.34 16.45 -9.88
C ASP A 132 -15.69 16.71 -8.40
N GLU A 133 -16.55 15.88 -7.79
CA GLU A 133 -17.08 16.05 -6.43
C GLU A 133 -15.99 16.27 -5.37
N PHE A 134 -14.84 15.57 -5.50
CA PHE A 134 -13.73 15.64 -4.57
C PHE A 134 -12.51 16.37 -5.15
N LYS A 135 -12.63 17.06 -6.28
CA LYS A 135 -11.51 17.74 -6.92
C LYS A 135 -10.85 18.79 -6.02
N ILE A 136 -11.65 19.65 -5.35
CA ILE A 136 -11.11 20.67 -4.44
C ILE A 136 -10.49 20.06 -3.18
N PHE A 137 -11.10 18.99 -2.64
CA PHE A 137 -10.53 18.22 -1.54
C PHE A 137 -9.14 17.68 -1.91
N ASN A 138 -9.01 17.04 -3.07
CA ASN A 138 -7.77 16.50 -3.58
C ASN A 138 -6.72 17.60 -3.82
N LEU A 139 -7.13 18.72 -4.43
CA LEU A 139 -6.26 19.85 -4.70
C LEU A 139 -5.61 20.41 -3.42
N LYS A 140 -6.37 20.49 -2.33
CA LYS A 140 -5.82 20.91 -1.01
C LYS A 140 -4.76 19.95 -0.49
N ILE A 141 -4.98 18.63 -0.66
CA ILE A 141 -3.98 17.61 -0.28
C ILE A 141 -2.69 17.82 -1.09
N LEU A 142 -2.79 18.00 -2.41
CA LEU A 142 -1.61 18.20 -3.25
C LEU A 142 -0.85 19.48 -2.88
N HIS A 143 -1.55 20.57 -2.55
CA HIS A 143 -0.92 21.79 -2.04
C HIS A 143 -0.18 21.51 -0.73
N TYR A 144 -0.79 20.79 0.21
CA TYR A 144 -0.12 20.38 1.43
C TYR A 144 1.15 19.57 1.14
N LEU A 145 1.07 18.51 0.32
CA LEU A 145 2.23 17.69 -0.05
C LEU A 145 3.35 18.54 -0.67
N LYS A 146 2.99 19.52 -1.50
CA LYS A 146 3.96 20.45 -2.10
C LYS A 146 4.66 21.31 -1.04
N THR A 147 3.99 21.69 0.05
CA THR A 147 4.65 22.41 1.17
C THR A 147 5.64 21.55 1.93
N GLN A 148 5.48 20.21 1.89
CA GLN A 148 6.42 19.28 2.51
C GLN A 148 7.64 18.97 1.63
N MET A 149 7.68 19.44 0.37
CA MET A 149 8.83 19.26 -0.49
C MET A 149 10.01 20.11 -0.02
N THR A 150 11.18 19.50 0.07
CA THR A 150 12.44 20.13 0.46
C THR A 150 13.53 19.87 -0.56
N GLU A 151 14.45 20.80 -0.71
CA GLU A 151 15.65 20.56 -1.53
C GLU A 151 16.56 19.54 -0.83
N VAL A 152 17.11 18.64 -1.62
CA VAL A 152 18.08 17.64 -1.17
C VAL A 152 19.11 17.40 -2.28
N LYS A 153 20.35 17.09 -1.90
CA LYS A 153 21.41 16.77 -2.83
C LYS A 153 21.81 15.30 -2.68
N ILE A 154 21.35 14.43 -3.57
CA ILE A 154 21.66 13.01 -3.56
C ILE A 154 22.71 12.69 -4.60
N LYS A 155 23.79 12.04 -4.18
CA LYS A 155 24.91 11.67 -5.09
C LYS A 155 25.40 12.86 -5.95
N GLY A 156 25.37 14.07 -5.39
CA GLY A 156 25.77 15.28 -6.11
C GLY A 156 24.70 15.98 -6.94
N ILE A 157 23.53 15.35 -7.14
CA ILE A 157 22.41 15.88 -7.93
C ILE A 157 21.42 16.58 -7.00
N LYS A 158 21.12 17.85 -7.30
CA LYS A 158 20.06 18.61 -6.60
C LYS A 158 18.69 18.17 -7.13
N THR A 159 17.77 17.89 -6.20
CA THR A 159 16.38 17.60 -6.49
C THR A 159 15.51 18.04 -5.33
N LYS A 160 14.20 17.85 -5.43
CA LYS A 160 13.28 17.98 -4.30
C LYS A 160 12.66 16.64 -3.96
N ALA A 161 12.37 16.46 -2.69
CA ALA A 161 11.70 15.29 -2.16
C ALA A 161 10.75 15.68 -1.03
N VAL A 162 9.72 14.89 -0.81
CA VAL A 162 8.76 15.07 0.27
C VAL A 162 9.34 14.48 1.55
N ARG A 163 9.31 15.26 2.64
CA ARG A 163 9.69 14.80 3.99
C ARG A 163 8.71 13.74 4.48
N PHE A 164 9.16 12.89 5.39
CA PHE A 164 8.33 11.86 6.01
C PHE A 164 7.11 12.47 6.73
N ALA A 165 7.36 13.51 7.53
CA ALA A 165 6.33 14.25 8.27
C ALA A 165 6.74 15.74 8.40
N PRO A 166 5.81 16.64 8.74
CA PRO A 166 6.14 18.07 8.93
C PRO A 166 7.01 18.29 10.16
N HIS A 167 7.87 19.31 10.06
CA HIS A 167 8.82 19.66 11.11
C HIS A 167 8.16 20.31 12.34
N ASP A 168 6.98 20.85 12.20
CA ASP A 168 6.31 21.71 13.17
C ASP A 168 5.31 20.99 14.09
N ILE A 169 5.23 19.64 14.01
CA ILE A 169 4.31 18.86 14.85
C ILE A 169 5.04 18.33 16.08
N PRO A 170 4.66 18.76 17.30
CA PRO A 170 5.33 18.33 18.53
C PRO A 170 5.28 16.83 18.80
N SER A 171 4.21 16.15 18.36
CA SER A 171 4.05 14.70 18.52
C SER A 171 4.89 13.88 17.53
N THR A 172 5.41 14.51 16.49
CA THR A 172 6.26 13.84 15.51
C THR A 172 7.68 13.74 16.05
N PRO A 173 8.28 12.56 16.17
CA PRO A 173 9.67 12.42 16.57
C PRO A 173 10.59 13.26 15.67
N PHE A 174 11.58 13.90 16.26
CA PHE A 174 12.53 14.77 15.53
C PHE A 174 13.19 14.03 14.34
N THR A 175 13.51 12.76 14.52
CA THR A 175 14.11 11.92 13.48
C THR A 175 13.22 11.76 12.23
N GLU A 176 11.91 11.73 12.36
CA GLU A 176 10.98 11.63 11.23
C GLU A 176 10.95 12.90 10.38
N ASN A 177 11.09 14.07 10.99
CA ASN A 177 11.12 15.34 10.27
C ASN A 177 12.36 15.49 9.38
N ASP A 178 13.45 14.81 9.73
CA ASP A 178 14.72 14.89 9.04
C ASP A 178 14.90 13.76 8.01
N VAL A 179 13.91 12.88 7.86
CA VAL A 179 13.95 11.73 6.96
C VAL A 179 13.13 12.01 5.70
N ILE A 180 13.64 11.52 4.59
CA ILE A 180 12.96 11.41 3.31
C ILE A 180 12.83 9.92 3.02
N ALA A 181 11.62 9.36 3.13
CA ALA A 181 11.36 7.97 2.77
C ALA A 181 11.12 7.84 1.26
N LEU A 182 11.70 6.82 0.63
CA LEU A 182 11.45 6.53 -0.78
C LEU A 182 9.98 6.20 -1.02
N GLU A 183 9.38 5.37 -0.18
CA GLU A 183 7.97 4.99 -0.20
C GLU A 183 7.06 6.22 -0.32
N HIS A 184 7.18 7.20 0.58
CA HIS A 184 6.35 8.40 0.57
C HIS A 184 6.56 9.27 -0.68
N ASN A 185 7.74 9.21 -1.28
CA ASN A 185 8.03 9.93 -2.51
C ASN A 185 7.46 9.23 -3.75
N LEU A 186 7.36 7.90 -3.75
CA LEU A 186 6.63 7.13 -4.76
C LEU A 186 5.13 7.44 -4.71
N ASP A 187 4.57 7.53 -3.50
CA ASP A 187 3.17 7.87 -3.27
C ASP A 187 2.85 9.29 -3.75
N ALA A 188 3.66 10.27 -3.36
CA ALA A 188 3.48 11.66 -3.76
C ALA A 188 3.69 11.84 -5.28
N TYR A 189 4.68 11.17 -5.89
CA TYR A 189 4.88 11.14 -7.33
C TYR A 189 3.63 10.66 -8.06
N SER A 190 3.06 9.54 -7.60
CA SER A 190 1.85 8.97 -8.17
C SER A 190 0.64 9.89 -7.96
N ALA A 191 0.51 10.51 -6.78
CA ALA A 191 -0.58 11.45 -6.50
C ALA A 191 -0.55 12.66 -7.44
N PHE A 192 0.61 13.31 -7.63
CA PHE A 192 0.76 14.44 -8.57
C PHE A 192 0.50 14.01 -10.01
N THR A 193 1.04 12.87 -10.43
CA THR A 193 0.85 12.32 -11.78
C THR A 193 -0.63 11.99 -12.06
N HIS A 194 -1.31 11.35 -11.10
CA HIS A 194 -2.73 11.00 -11.25
C HIS A 194 -3.62 12.23 -11.38
N TYR A 195 -3.41 13.22 -10.51
CA TYR A 195 -4.19 14.45 -10.57
C TYR A 195 -4.00 15.18 -11.91
N GLY A 196 -2.76 15.30 -12.37
CA GLY A 196 -2.44 15.89 -13.68
C GLY A 196 -3.17 15.18 -14.82
N LYS A 197 -3.11 13.84 -14.85
CA LYS A 197 -3.78 13.02 -15.88
C LYS A 197 -5.30 13.18 -15.88
N VAL A 198 -5.94 13.10 -14.71
CA VAL A 198 -7.41 13.18 -14.60
C VAL A 198 -7.93 14.57 -14.95
N ASN A 199 -7.22 15.62 -14.52
CA ASN A 199 -7.63 17.00 -14.73
C ASN A 199 -7.06 17.63 -16.02
N LYS A 200 -6.24 16.88 -16.78
CA LYS A 200 -5.59 17.34 -18.02
C LYS A 200 -4.84 18.67 -17.81
N THR A 201 -4.03 18.73 -16.74
CA THR A 201 -3.24 19.91 -16.38
C THR A 201 -1.79 19.51 -16.11
N ASP A 202 -0.86 20.36 -16.50
CA ASP A 202 0.57 20.20 -16.27
C ASP A 202 1.06 20.90 -14.98
N ASP A 203 0.15 21.51 -14.20
CA ASP A 203 0.50 22.31 -13.02
C ASP A 203 1.31 21.52 -11.98
N TRP A 204 1.12 20.20 -11.92
CA TRP A 204 1.78 19.30 -10.98
C TRP A 204 2.94 18.51 -11.60
N GLN A 205 3.11 18.58 -12.93
CA GLN A 205 4.11 17.80 -13.65
C GLN A 205 5.53 18.11 -13.15
N LYS A 206 5.84 19.40 -12.93
CA LYS A 206 7.15 19.79 -12.39
C LYS A 206 7.43 19.15 -11.03
N SER A 207 6.44 19.10 -10.13
CA SER A 207 6.59 18.46 -8.83
C SER A 207 6.78 16.95 -8.97
N ALA A 208 6.02 16.29 -9.84
CA ALA A 208 6.20 14.88 -10.14
C ALA A 208 7.60 14.59 -10.73
N ASP A 209 8.09 15.42 -11.66
CA ASP A 209 9.42 15.25 -12.25
C ASP A 209 10.56 15.44 -11.24
N GLU A 210 10.44 16.40 -10.32
CA GLU A 210 11.41 16.60 -9.24
C GLU A 210 11.45 15.35 -8.31
N LEU A 211 10.29 14.77 -7.95
CA LEU A 211 10.22 13.53 -7.17
C LEU A 211 10.76 12.33 -7.94
N LYS A 212 10.46 12.23 -9.23
CA LYS A 212 11.01 11.17 -10.10
C LYS A 212 12.54 11.17 -10.13
N ILE A 213 13.17 12.35 -10.19
CA ILE A 213 14.63 12.48 -10.12
C ILE A 213 15.13 11.90 -8.78
N PHE A 214 14.51 12.26 -7.65
CA PHE A 214 14.85 11.70 -6.34
C PHE A 214 14.71 10.17 -6.33
N ILE A 215 13.57 9.63 -6.77
CA ILE A 215 13.30 8.18 -6.83
C ILE A 215 14.40 7.46 -7.62
N LEU A 216 14.75 7.96 -8.81
CA LEU A 216 15.78 7.34 -9.63
C LEU A 216 17.19 7.43 -9.01
N GLN A 217 17.46 8.46 -8.17
CA GLN A 217 18.72 8.53 -7.41
C GLN A 217 18.81 7.50 -6.29
N MET A 218 17.67 6.96 -5.82
CA MET A 218 17.66 5.87 -4.83
C MET A 218 18.05 4.52 -5.42
N TRP A 219 18.06 4.37 -6.75
CA TRP A 219 18.51 3.14 -7.40
C TRP A 219 20.02 2.92 -7.21
N ASP A 220 20.40 1.77 -6.68
CA ASP A 220 21.79 1.29 -6.60
C ASP A 220 22.08 0.30 -7.72
N LYS A 221 22.78 0.80 -8.77
CA LYS A 221 23.16 -0.01 -9.94
C LYS A 221 24.14 -1.14 -9.63
N ARG A 222 24.84 -1.09 -8.48
CA ARG A 222 25.84 -2.10 -8.12
C ARG A 222 25.19 -3.32 -7.47
N ASN A 223 24.12 -3.05 -6.72
CA ASN A 223 23.45 -4.06 -5.90
C ASN A 223 22.02 -4.36 -6.38
N ASP A 224 21.60 -3.74 -7.51
CA ASP A 224 20.31 -3.96 -8.18
C ASP A 224 19.08 -3.80 -7.24
N HIS A 225 19.09 -2.75 -6.36
CA HIS A 225 17.99 -2.44 -5.45
C HIS A 225 17.79 -0.92 -5.27
N PHE A 226 16.64 -0.56 -4.69
CA PHE A 226 16.37 0.79 -4.22
C PHE A 226 16.71 0.95 -2.74
N TRP A 227 17.41 2.03 -2.40
CA TRP A 227 17.59 2.44 -1.01
C TRP A 227 16.29 2.98 -0.40
N SER A 228 16.10 2.80 0.92
CA SER A 228 14.86 3.16 1.60
C SER A 228 14.60 4.67 1.72
N GLY A 229 15.63 5.49 1.59
CA GLY A 229 15.48 6.94 1.69
C GLY A 229 16.79 7.67 1.94
N ALA A 230 16.68 8.92 2.41
CA ALA A 230 17.83 9.77 2.70
C ALA A 230 17.54 10.73 3.86
N MET A 231 18.61 11.31 4.42
CA MET A 231 18.48 12.40 5.39
C MET A 231 18.32 13.74 4.68
N VAL A 232 17.46 14.61 5.20
CA VAL A 232 17.20 15.95 4.65
C VAL A 232 18.47 16.80 4.68
N LYS A 233 19.18 16.79 5.80
CA LYS A 233 20.29 17.72 6.09
C LYS A 233 21.45 17.63 5.10
N ASP A 234 21.85 16.43 4.74
CA ASP A 234 23.08 16.16 3.99
C ASP A 234 22.88 15.22 2.80
N GLY A 235 21.68 14.70 2.61
CA GLY A 235 21.35 13.77 1.53
C GLY A 235 22.05 12.41 1.68
N VAL A 236 22.46 12.06 2.90
CA VAL A 236 23.04 10.74 3.17
C VAL A 236 21.97 9.69 2.98
N VAL A 237 22.24 8.75 2.08
CA VAL A 237 21.32 7.66 1.73
C VAL A 237 21.35 6.57 2.79
N ALA A 238 20.20 6.12 3.22
CA ALA A 238 20.05 4.98 4.14
C ALA A 238 20.40 3.66 3.42
N LYS A 239 21.64 3.20 3.62
CA LYS A 239 22.19 2.04 2.90
C LYS A 239 22.07 0.72 3.64
N SER A 240 21.75 0.76 4.93
CA SER A 240 21.67 -0.43 5.79
C SER A 240 20.29 -1.07 5.81
N GLU A 241 19.27 -0.38 5.27
CA GLU A 241 17.88 -0.80 5.40
C GLU A 241 17.28 -1.08 4.03
N LEU A 242 16.79 -2.31 3.85
CA LEU A 242 16.02 -2.72 2.69
C LEU A 242 14.62 -3.10 3.14
N TYR A 243 13.63 -2.52 2.46
CA TYR A 243 12.22 -2.80 2.66
C TYR A 243 11.61 -3.27 1.35
N LEU A 244 10.72 -4.25 1.42
CA LEU A 244 10.11 -4.88 0.26
C LEU A 244 9.25 -3.90 -0.56
N ASP A 245 8.49 -3.05 0.12
CA ASP A 245 7.64 -2.04 -0.52
C ASP A 245 8.44 -1.05 -1.36
N ASN A 246 9.59 -0.58 -0.87
CA ASN A 246 10.49 0.27 -1.64
C ASN A 246 10.90 -0.37 -2.98
N GLN A 247 11.11 -1.68 -2.98
CA GLN A 247 11.47 -2.41 -4.21
C GLN A 247 10.24 -2.56 -5.11
N THR A 248 9.15 -3.09 -4.58
CA THR A 248 7.95 -3.43 -5.35
C THR A 248 7.19 -2.19 -5.82
N TRP A 249 7.01 -1.19 -4.95
CA TRP A 249 6.28 0.02 -5.29
C TRP A 249 7.05 0.90 -6.27
N SER A 250 8.39 0.91 -6.24
CA SER A 250 9.18 1.54 -7.29
C SER A 250 8.89 0.94 -8.66
N LEU A 251 8.79 -0.39 -8.74
CA LEU A 251 8.43 -1.09 -9.98
C LEU A 251 6.98 -0.82 -10.40
N LEU A 252 6.06 -0.62 -9.46
CA LEU A 252 4.66 -0.34 -9.75
C LEU A 252 4.41 1.13 -10.13
N ALA A 253 5.06 2.08 -9.48
CA ALA A 253 4.86 3.52 -9.68
C ALA A 253 5.54 4.06 -10.94
N LEU A 254 6.79 3.66 -11.20
CA LEU A 254 7.54 4.09 -12.38
C LEU A 254 6.92 3.53 -13.66
N ASP A 255 6.97 4.30 -14.74
CA ASP A 255 6.50 3.83 -16.03
C ASP A 255 7.53 2.95 -16.78
N ASN A 256 7.12 2.40 -17.92
CA ASN A 256 7.97 1.48 -18.67
C ASN A 256 9.24 2.14 -19.23
N HIS A 257 9.27 3.47 -19.40
CA HIS A 257 10.43 4.18 -19.88
C HIS A 257 11.52 4.24 -18.81
N GLU A 258 11.17 4.63 -17.59
CA GLU A 258 12.07 4.65 -16.44
C GLU A 258 12.54 3.23 -16.08
N LEU A 259 11.63 2.25 -16.10
CA LEU A 259 11.94 0.85 -15.77
C LEU A 259 12.95 0.21 -16.74
N LYS A 260 13.00 0.64 -18.00
CA LYS A 260 14.05 0.18 -18.94
C LYS A 260 15.46 0.63 -18.57
N GLN A 261 15.61 1.63 -17.69
CA GLN A 261 16.91 2.11 -17.19
C GLN A 261 17.36 1.34 -15.93
N ILE A 262 16.53 0.44 -15.43
CA ILE A 262 16.71 -0.33 -14.20
C ILE A 262 16.78 -1.81 -14.56
N SER A 263 17.61 -2.57 -13.84
CA SER A 263 17.69 -4.03 -13.97
C SER A 263 16.49 -4.70 -13.25
N THR A 264 15.26 -4.51 -13.76
CA THR A 264 14.03 -4.88 -13.08
C THR A 264 13.94 -6.37 -12.73
N GLU A 265 14.43 -7.27 -13.61
CA GLU A 265 14.49 -8.71 -13.32
C GLU A 265 15.41 -8.99 -12.12
N LYS A 266 16.57 -8.34 -12.06
CA LYS A 266 17.51 -8.51 -10.95
C LYS A 266 16.97 -7.94 -9.64
N ALA A 267 16.27 -6.79 -9.69
CA ALA A 267 15.59 -6.24 -8.53
C ALA A 267 14.55 -7.23 -7.95
N LEU A 268 13.74 -7.86 -8.82
CA LEU A 268 12.80 -8.89 -8.38
C LEU A 268 13.50 -10.14 -7.84
N HIS A 269 14.61 -10.54 -8.45
CA HIS A 269 15.41 -11.69 -7.98
C HIS A 269 16.00 -11.42 -6.59
N LEU A 270 16.52 -10.22 -6.37
CA LEU A 270 16.98 -9.80 -5.05
C LEU A 270 15.86 -9.85 -3.99
N ASN A 271 14.63 -9.46 -4.34
CA ASN A 271 13.50 -9.60 -3.43
C ASN A 271 13.25 -11.06 -3.04
N CYS A 272 13.44 -11.99 -3.98
CA CYS A 272 13.32 -13.42 -3.73
C CYS A 272 14.43 -13.96 -2.81
N GLU A 273 15.63 -13.41 -2.89
CA GLU A 273 16.75 -13.82 -2.05
C GLU A 273 16.64 -13.25 -0.62
N GLU A 274 16.20 -11.98 -0.51
CA GLU A 274 16.28 -11.23 0.75
C GLU A 274 15.01 -11.31 1.60
N PHE A 275 13.82 -11.44 0.99
CA PHE A 275 12.55 -11.30 1.71
C PHE A 275 11.67 -12.55 1.67
N PHE A 276 12.00 -13.55 0.84
CA PHE A 276 11.17 -14.74 0.72
C PHE A 276 11.11 -15.56 2.01
N VAL A 277 9.91 -15.99 2.36
CA VAL A 277 9.63 -16.87 3.50
C VAL A 277 8.64 -17.95 3.10
N LYS A 278 8.87 -19.16 3.60
CA LYS A 278 7.91 -20.26 3.56
C LYS A 278 7.61 -20.70 4.99
N LYS A 279 6.36 -20.61 5.41
CA LYS A 279 5.92 -20.93 6.77
C LYS A 279 4.51 -21.54 6.74
N ASP A 280 4.32 -22.64 7.45
CA ASP A 280 3.02 -23.32 7.64
C ASP A 280 2.27 -23.58 6.32
N GLY A 281 3.00 -23.95 5.26
CA GLY A 281 2.45 -24.21 3.94
C GLY A 281 2.01 -22.96 3.17
N ILE A 282 2.38 -21.77 3.66
CA ILE A 282 2.22 -20.48 3.00
C ILE A 282 3.59 -20.01 2.52
N SER A 283 3.66 -19.49 1.30
CA SER A 283 4.85 -18.85 0.73
C SER A 283 4.56 -17.38 0.46
N GLY A 284 5.47 -16.51 0.79
CA GLY A 284 5.32 -15.06 0.61
C GLY A 284 6.59 -14.32 1.03
N PHE A 285 6.45 -13.07 1.40
CA PHE A 285 7.59 -12.19 1.67
C PHE A 285 7.41 -11.45 2.99
N MET A 286 8.54 -11.20 3.66
CA MET A 286 8.62 -10.28 4.80
C MET A 286 8.62 -8.83 4.31
N ASP A 287 8.42 -7.90 5.24
CA ASP A 287 8.48 -6.46 5.01
C ASP A 287 9.90 -5.93 4.83
N SER A 288 10.85 -6.49 5.58
CA SER A 288 12.22 -6.00 5.63
C SER A 288 13.24 -7.14 5.70
N LYS A 289 14.49 -6.82 5.39
CA LYS A 289 15.60 -7.77 5.48
C LYS A 289 15.81 -8.24 6.93
N PRO A 290 16.00 -9.55 7.18
CA PRO A 290 16.15 -10.09 8.54
C PRO A 290 17.28 -9.47 9.38
N SER A 291 18.33 -8.93 8.74
CA SER A 291 19.42 -8.25 9.43
C SER A 291 18.99 -6.94 10.10
N ASN A 292 17.92 -6.34 9.65
CA ASN A 292 17.35 -5.10 10.21
C ASN A 292 16.42 -5.38 11.39
N ARG A 293 16.07 -6.66 11.59
CA ARG A 293 15.27 -7.11 12.72
C ARG A 293 16.04 -8.16 13.50
N PRO A 294 16.49 -7.85 14.72
CA PRO A 294 17.14 -8.85 15.57
C PRO A 294 16.19 -9.97 16.02
N SER A 295 14.91 -9.89 15.68
CA SER A 295 13.93 -10.88 16.09
C SER A 295 14.03 -12.15 15.24
N LYS A 296 13.95 -13.28 15.90
CA LYS A 296 13.96 -14.64 15.37
C LYS A 296 12.68 -15.00 14.59
N HIS A 297 11.87 -14.03 14.18
CA HIS A 297 10.53 -14.26 13.67
C HIS A 297 10.44 -13.95 12.17
N SER A 298 10.50 -15.01 11.38
CA SER A 298 10.10 -14.94 9.98
C SER A 298 8.59 -15.00 9.90
N PHE A 299 7.97 -13.99 9.31
CA PHE A 299 6.53 -13.94 9.04
C PHE A 299 6.29 -13.54 7.58
N ILE A 300 5.11 -13.85 7.08
CA ILE A 300 4.67 -13.43 5.76
C ILE A 300 3.76 -12.22 5.92
N TRP A 301 4.10 -11.13 5.26
CA TRP A 301 3.30 -9.93 5.17
C TRP A 301 2.44 -9.98 3.91
N SER A 302 1.11 -10.00 4.07
CA SER A 302 0.19 -10.22 2.96
C SER A 302 0.23 -9.09 1.94
N GLU A 303 0.21 -7.84 2.39
CA GLU A 303 0.25 -6.65 1.54
C GLU A 303 1.51 -6.60 0.68
N GLY A 304 2.70 -6.72 1.30
CA GLY A 304 3.97 -6.72 0.58
C GLY A 304 4.09 -7.88 -0.40
N THR A 305 3.59 -9.07 -0.03
CA THR A 305 3.55 -10.22 -0.95
C THR A 305 2.66 -9.95 -2.16
N LEU A 306 1.51 -9.29 -1.97
CA LEU A 306 0.61 -8.93 -3.06
C LEU A 306 1.19 -7.82 -3.95
N GLY A 307 1.93 -6.87 -3.36
CA GLY A 307 2.74 -5.91 -4.10
C GLY A 307 3.80 -6.58 -4.98
N GLN A 308 4.51 -7.57 -4.43
CA GLN A 308 5.49 -8.37 -5.18
C GLN A 308 4.84 -9.13 -6.35
N ILE A 309 3.66 -9.72 -6.14
CA ILE A 309 2.90 -10.40 -7.21
C ILE A 309 2.59 -9.43 -8.37
N LEU A 310 2.09 -8.24 -8.06
CA LEU A 310 1.81 -7.24 -9.09
C LEU A 310 3.07 -6.75 -9.79
N ALA A 311 4.18 -6.56 -9.07
CA ALA A 311 5.47 -6.21 -9.65
C ALA A 311 6.00 -7.31 -10.58
N MET A 312 5.91 -8.59 -10.18
CA MET A 312 6.27 -9.73 -11.04
C MET A 312 5.44 -9.74 -12.33
N LYS A 313 4.12 -9.55 -12.24
CA LYS A 313 3.23 -9.48 -13.42
C LYS A 313 3.61 -8.33 -14.34
N LYS A 314 3.85 -7.13 -13.79
CA LYS A 314 4.24 -5.96 -14.59
C LYS A 314 5.58 -6.17 -15.30
N VAL A 315 6.59 -6.67 -14.60
CA VAL A 315 7.91 -6.92 -15.17
C VAL A 315 7.86 -8.05 -16.20
N SER A 316 7.06 -9.11 -15.96
CA SER A 316 6.82 -10.16 -16.94
C SER A 316 6.23 -9.62 -18.25
N GLN A 317 5.31 -8.67 -18.18
CA GLN A 317 4.74 -7.99 -19.35
C GLN A 317 5.78 -7.16 -20.11
N ILE A 318 6.64 -6.40 -19.37
CA ILE A 318 7.69 -5.57 -19.98
C ILE A 318 8.69 -6.42 -20.76
N HIS A 319 9.08 -7.57 -20.22
CA HIS A 319 10.08 -8.46 -20.83
C HIS A 319 9.48 -9.56 -21.70
N SER A 320 8.15 -9.67 -21.79
CA SER A 320 7.45 -10.77 -22.49
C SER A 320 7.94 -12.15 -22.04
N LYS A 321 8.25 -12.28 -20.75
CA LYS A 321 8.85 -13.47 -20.13
C LYS A 321 8.28 -13.63 -18.73
N GLU A 322 7.95 -14.86 -18.35
CA GLU A 322 7.53 -15.17 -17.00
C GLU A 322 8.67 -14.99 -16.00
N ILE A 323 8.43 -14.22 -14.94
CA ILE A 323 9.38 -14.03 -13.85
C ILE A 323 9.08 -15.03 -12.74
N LEU A 324 10.08 -15.81 -12.37
CA LEU A 324 9.99 -16.78 -11.29
C LEU A 324 10.75 -16.29 -10.05
N CYS A 325 10.26 -16.69 -8.90
CA CYS A 325 10.87 -16.46 -7.61
C CYS A 325 10.94 -17.80 -6.86
N ASN A 326 12.14 -18.34 -6.66
CA ASN A 326 12.33 -19.69 -6.10
C ASN A 326 11.45 -20.74 -6.78
N ASP A 327 11.48 -20.77 -8.12
CA ASP A 327 10.68 -21.65 -9.00
C ASP A 327 9.15 -21.44 -8.91
N MET A 328 8.70 -20.42 -8.20
CA MET A 328 7.27 -20.07 -8.06
C MET A 328 6.90 -18.89 -8.97
N LYS A 329 5.70 -18.99 -9.55
CA LYS A 329 5.07 -17.93 -10.34
C LYS A 329 4.28 -16.98 -9.44
N ALA A 330 3.89 -15.83 -9.99
CA ALA A 330 3.00 -14.89 -9.32
C ALA A 330 1.69 -15.55 -8.85
N GLU A 331 1.12 -16.46 -9.64
CA GLU A 331 -0.10 -17.22 -9.34
C GLU A 331 0.07 -18.17 -8.15
N ASP A 332 1.24 -18.78 -7.97
CA ASP A 332 1.53 -19.68 -6.84
C ASP A 332 1.54 -18.91 -5.53
N PHE A 333 2.12 -17.72 -5.52
CA PHE A 333 2.05 -16.79 -4.37
C PHE A 333 0.62 -16.33 -4.10
N LEU A 334 -0.15 -16.03 -5.15
CA LEU A 334 -1.55 -15.64 -5.03
C LEU A 334 -2.40 -16.74 -4.39
N LEU A 335 -2.20 -18.00 -4.80
CA LEU A 335 -2.84 -19.16 -4.18
C LEU A 335 -2.41 -19.33 -2.72
N SER A 336 -1.16 -19.03 -2.43
CA SER A 336 -0.61 -19.12 -1.08
C SER A 336 -1.23 -18.06 -0.14
N ILE A 337 -1.32 -16.80 -0.57
CA ILE A 337 -1.92 -15.72 0.24
C ILE A 337 -3.43 -15.94 0.48
N LYS A 338 -4.15 -16.56 -0.44
CA LYS A 338 -5.55 -16.93 -0.22
C LYS A 338 -5.77 -17.83 1.02
N LYS A 339 -4.76 -18.58 1.44
CA LYS A 339 -4.80 -19.39 2.68
C LYS A 339 -4.81 -18.53 3.95
N MET A 340 -4.43 -17.24 3.87
CA MET A 340 -4.49 -16.29 4.99
C MET A 340 -5.88 -15.71 5.21
N LYS A 341 -6.91 -16.20 4.50
CA LYS A 341 -8.31 -15.81 4.69
C LYS A 341 -8.77 -16.09 6.11
N LYS A 342 -9.42 -15.11 6.72
CA LYS A 342 -10.02 -15.19 8.04
C LYS A 342 -11.53 -15.51 7.96
N ASN A 343 -12.13 -15.80 9.11
CA ASN A 343 -13.54 -16.18 9.21
C ASN A 343 -14.52 -15.07 8.74
N ASP A 344 -14.12 -13.81 8.89
CA ASP A 344 -14.88 -12.64 8.39
C ASP A 344 -14.79 -12.46 6.88
N GLY A 345 -13.99 -13.29 6.19
CA GLY A 345 -13.77 -13.23 4.75
C GLY A 345 -12.63 -12.33 4.31
N GLY A 346 -12.05 -11.54 5.21
CA GLY A 346 -10.87 -10.71 4.93
C GLY A 346 -9.56 -11.50 5.01
N ILE A 347 -8.46 -10.84 4.70
CA ILE A 347 -7.12 -11.42 4.68
C ILE A 347 -6.34 -10.96 5.92
N ALA A 348 -5.68 -11.90 6.60
CA ALA A 348 -4.78 -11.57 7.70
C ALA A 348 -3.65 -10.64 7.22
N TYR A 349 -3.29 -9.66 8.05
CA TYR A 349 -2.21 -8.73 7.70
C TYR A 349 -0.87 -9.44 7.65
N ALA A 350 -0.62 -10.33 8.64
CA ALA A 350 0.58 -11.16 8.68
C ALA A 350 0.28 -12.59 9.16
N THR A 351 1.21 -13.52 8.96
CA THR A 351 1.06 -14.91 9.44
C THR A 351 1.31 -15.06 10.94
N GLN A 352 1.90 -14.06 11.58
CA GLN A 352 2.08 -14.00 13.04
C GLN A 352 2.06 -12.55 13.51
N ASN A 353 1.79 -12.36 14.81
CA ASN A 353 2.00 -11.06 15.43
C ASN A 353 3.51 -10.82 15.60
N ASP A 354 4.00 -9.70 15.08
CA ASP A 354 5.37 -9.27 15.23
C ASP A 354 5.38 -7.76 15.48
N ASN A 355 5.89 -7.35 16.62
CA ASN A 355 5.77 -5.98 17.14
C ASN A 355 4.30 -5.44 17.07
N PRO A 356 4.02 -4.19 17.46
CA PRO A 356 2.67 -3.64 17.40
C PRO A 356 2.15 -3.42 15.96
N ASP A 357 3.03 -3.43 14.94
CA ASP A 357 2.65 -3.06 13.56
C ASP A 357 2.12 -4.25 12.75
N PHE A 358 2.45 -5.51 13.13
CA PHE A 358 2.02 -6.70 12.41
C PHE A 358 1.10 -7.58 13.26
N THR A 359 -0.08 -7.87 12.74
CA THR A 359 -1.10 -8.68 13.41
C THR A 359 -1.60 -9.81 12.53
N THR A 360 -2.01 -10.91 13.17
CA THR A 360 -2.73 -12.00 12.50
C THR A 360 -4.21 -11.69 12.26
N GLY A 361 -4.66 -10.52 12.67
CA GLY A 361 -6.01 -10.03 12.42
C GLY A 361 -6.24 -9.77 10.92
N SER A 362 -7.48 -9.84 10.51
CA SER A 362 -7.91 -9.48 9.16
C SER A 362 -7.81 -7.95 8.99
N SER A 363 -7.23 -7.50 7.86
CA SER A 363 -6.95 -6.10 7.57
C SER A 363 -7.60 -5.61 6.29
N VAL A 364 -7.85 -4.31 6.22
CA VAL A 364 -8.25 -3.64 4.98
C VAL A 364 -7.13 -3.71 3.96
N ALA A 365 -5.88 -3.44 4.36
CA ALA A 365 -4.73 -3.48 3.47
C ALA A 365 -4.59 -4.85 2.80
N GLY A 366 -4.45 -5.95 3.57
CA GLY A 366 -4.34 -7.29 2.99
C GLY A 366 -5.52 -7.67 2.09
N THR A 367 -6.74 -7.24 2.45
CA THR A 367 -7.96 -7.54 1.69
C THR A 367 -8.02 -6.74 0.38
N ALA A 368 -7.72 -5.44 0.40
CA ALA A 368 -7.74 -4.59 -0.78
C ALA A 368 -6.60 -4.94 -1.75
N TRP A 369 -5.39 -5.19 -1.25
CA TRP A 369 -4.30 -5.64 -2.10
C TRP A 369 -4.55 -6.99 -2.74
N LEU A 370 -5.24 -7.94 -2.05
CA LEU A 370 -5.65 -9.20 -2.70
C LEU A 370 -6.69 -8.93 -3.80
N TYR A 371 -7.64 -8.02 -3.59
CA TYR A 371 -8.56 -7.59 -4.64
C TYR A 371 -7.80 -7.05 -5.86
N PHE A 372 -6.79 -6.18 -5.64
CA PHE A 372 -5.97 -5.64 -6.72
C PHE A 372 -5.17 -6.74 -7.44
N ALA A 373 -4.56 -7.66 -6.71
CA ALA A 373 -3.77 -8.73 -7.31
C ALA A 373 -4.60 -9.73 -8.14
N LEU A 374 -5.85 -10.01 -7.72
CA LEU A 374 -6.81 -10.83 -8.48
C LEU A 374 -7.22 -10.15 -9.77
N GLY A 375 -7.61 -8.87 -9.71
CA GLY A 375 -8.02 -8.08 -10.87
C GLY A 375 -6.86 -7.57 -11.73
N ASN A 376 -5.60 -7.89 -11.39
CA ASN A 376 -4.40 -7.31 -12.01
C ASN A 376 -4.44 -5.77 -12.06
N ILE A 377 -4.88 -5.16 -10.97
CA ILE A 377 -5.03 -3.71 -10.81
C ILE A 377 -3.78 -3.16 -10.14
N ASN A 378 -3.06 -2.27 -10.83
CA ASN A 378 -1.97 -1.53 -10.22
C ASN A 378 -2.51 -0.21 -9.61
N PRO A 379 -2.56 -0.06 -8.27
CA PRO A 379 -3.12 1.15 -7.66
C PRO A 379 -2.26 2.41 -7.89
N PHE A 380 -0.99 2.26 -8.30
CA PHE A 380 -0.12 3.37 -8.71
C PHE A 380 -0.39 3.85 -10.14
N GLN A 381 -1.40 3.32 -10.84
CA GLN A 381 -1.75 3.69 -12.20
C GLN A 381 -3.27 3.87 -12.36
N LEU A 382 -3.66 4.88 -13.15
CA LEU A 382 -5.06 5.15 -13.51
C LEU A 382 -5.39 4.39 -14.82
N ASN A 383 -5.67 3.10 -14.72
CA ASN A 383 -6.08 2.28 -15.87
C ASN A 383 -7.58 2.06 -15.85
#